data_c904bc370e85a74066926c180d9035d0
#
_entry.id   c904bc370e85a74066926c180d9035d0
#
_cell.length_a   1.000
_cell.length_b   1.000
_cell.length_c   1.000
_cell.angle_alpha   90.00
_cell.angle_beta   90.00
_cell.angle_gamma   90.00
#
_symmetry.space_group_name_H-M   'P 1'
#
loop_
_entity.id
_entity.type
_entity.pdbx_description
1 polymer ?
#
loop_
_entity_poly.entity_id
_entity_poly.type
_entity_poly.pdbx_seq_one_letter_code
_entity_poly.pdbx_strand_id
1 'polypeptide(L)'
;MAKSKHPGKPHKRSSGQYLLLPYAIIKHPSFKALSASSVRVLIETSLGFNGNNNGQIGFSTRQAAKCLDSGQERAKRAFDQLQEYGFIVCHTQSSFNMKTKKAREWEITFQPMPSGPPSHAWKKLKHGS
;
A
#
# COMPACT_ATOMS: atom_id res chain seq x y z
N MET A 1 -11.08 -29.30 -19.70
CA MET A 1 -10.65 -28.90 -19.53
C MET A 1 -10.14 -28.39 -19.30
N ALA A 2 -10.16 -28.30 -19.56
CA ALA A 2 -9.56 -27.69 -19.37
C ALA A 2 -9.20 -27.10 -19.28
N LYS A 3 -9.21 -27.21 -19.52
CA LYS A 3 -8.84 -26.49 -19.60
C LYS A 3 -8.34 -25.83 -19.41
N SER A 4 -8.34 -25.88 -19.74
CA SER A 4 -7.78 -25.10 -19.69
C SER A 4 -7.28 -24.62 -19.68
N LYS A 5 -7.22 -24.85 -19.96
CA LYS A 5 -6.73 -24.32 -20.23
C LYS A 5 -6.14 -23.78 -20.18
N HIS A 6 -5.87 -23.60 -20.46
CA HIS A 6 -5.25 -22.86 -20.60
C HIS A 6 -4.55 -22.40 -20.51
N PRO A 7 -4.33 -22.63 -20.66
CA PRO A 7 -3.52 -22.08 -20.66
C PRO A 7 -2.98 -21.43 -20.83
N GLY A 8 -2.76 -21.29 -20.94
CA GLY A 8 -1.93 -20.78 -21.30
C GLY A 8 -1.60 -19.61 -21.76
N LYS A 9 -1.93 -19.07 -22.30
CA LYS A 9 -1.65 -17.93 -22.73
C LYS A 9 -1.56 -17.07 -21.78
N PRO A 10 -0.86 -17.01 -21.26
CA PRO A 10 -0.76 -16.20 -20.21
C PRO A 10 -0.85 -14.82 -20.52
N HIS A 11 -0.63 -14.38 -21.28
CA HIS A 11 -0.59 -13.13 -21.50
C HIS A 11 -1.69 -12.40 -21.53
N LYS A 12 -2.60 -12.78 -21.64
CA LYS A 12 -3.69 -12.13 -21.66
C LYS A 12 -3.81 -11.39 -20.50
N ARG A 13 -2.96 -11.14 -19.80
CA ARG A 13 -3.03 -10.43 -18.71
C ARG A 13 -3.43 -9.14 -18.89
N SER A 14 -3.47 -8.62 -19.94
CA SER A 14 -3.93 -7.30 -20.14
C SER A 14 -5.29 -7.10 -19.58
N SER A 15 -6.07 -8.13 -19.55
CA SER A 15 -7.37 -7.92 -19.00
C SER A 15 -7.41 -8.35 -17.57
N GLY A 16 -6.35 -8.89 -17.09
CA GLY A 16 -6.37 -9.37 -15.75
C GLY A 16 -5.36 -8.69 -14.91
N GLN A 17 -5.61 -7.47 -14.53
CA GLN A 17 -4.71 -6.82 -13.63
C GLN A 17 -4.95 -7.37 -12.25
N TYR A 18 -3.91 -7.47 -11.47
CA TYR A 18 -4.06 -7.95 -10.13
C TYR A 18 -3.03 -7.32 -9.23
N LEU A 19 -3.30 -7.39 -7.94
CA LEU A 19 -2.43 -6.82 -6.95
C LEU A 19 -1.65 -7.95 -6.31
N LEU A 20 -0.34 -7.80 -6.26
CA LEU A 20 0.48 -8.81 -5.61
C LEU A 20 0.61 -8.50 -4.14
N LEU A 21 0.24 -9.45 -3.32
CA LEU A 21 0.41 -9.30 -1.89
C LEU A 21 1.14 -10.56 -1.46
N PRO A 22 2.45 -10.49 -1.33
CA PRO A 22 3.26 -11.69 -1.08
C PRO A 22 2.84 -12.46 0.16
N TYR A 23 2.89 -13.76 0.03
CA TYR A 23 2.51 -14.65 1.10
C TYR A 23 3.31 -14.35 2.37
N ALA A 24 4.61 -14.13 2.22
CA ALA A 24 5.46 -13.87 3.38
C ALA A 24 5.00 -12.64 4.18
N ILE A 25 4.46 -11.66 3.49
CA ILE A 25 3.99 -10.46 4.15
C ILE A 25 2.72 -10.76 4.93
N ILE A 26 1.80 -11.46 4.32
CA ILE A 26 0.53 -11.76 4.96
C ILE A 26 0.75 -12.59 6.22
N LYS A 27 1.73 -13.45 6.20
CA LYS A 27 1.99 -14.30 7.35
C LYS A 27 2.80 -13.63 8.43
N HIS A 28 3.40 -12.49 8.14
CA HIS A 28 4.26 -11.84 9.10
C HIS A 28 3.45 -11.25 10.26
N PRO A 29 3.96 -11.33 11.48
CA PRO A 29 3.24 -10.78 12.64
C PRO A 29 2.87 -9.32 12.50
N SER A 30 3.70 -8.52 11.84
CA SER A 30 3.38 -7.11 11.66
C SER A 30 2.09 -6.95 10.86
N PHE A 31 1.91 -7.76 9.83
CA PHE A 31 0.71 -7.66 9.02
C PHE A 31 -0.51 -8.14 9.82
N LYS A 32 -0.33 -9.23 10.55
CA LYS A 32 -1.45 -9.78 11.30
C LYS A 32 -1.91 -8.85 12.42
N ALA A 33 -1.05 -7.96 12.84
CA ALA A 33 -1.40 -7.02 13.89
C ALA A 33 -2.15 -5.79 13.37
N LEU A 34 -2.23 -5.63 12.05
CA LEU A 34 -2.92 -4.48 11.49
C LEU A 34 -4.43 -4.58 11.69
N SER A 35 -5.07 -3.44 11.90
CA SER A 35 -6.51 -3.43 11.98
C SER A 35 -7.09 -3.65 10.59
N ALA A 36 -8.35 -4.02 10.53
CA ALA A 36 -9.00 -4.22 9.24
C ALA A 36 -8.97 -2.93 8.42
N SER A 37 -9.13 -1.78 9.07
CA SER A 37 -9.06 -0.52 8.35
C SER A 37 -7.67 -0.31 7.74
N SER A 38 -6.63 -0.65 8.48
CA SER A 38 -5.28 -0.50 7.97
C SER A 38 -5.04 -1.40 6.78
N VAL A 39 -5.51 -2.64 6.84
CA VAL A 39 -5.36 -3.55 5.71
C VAL A 39 -6.08 -2.99 4.50
N ARG A 40 -7.28 -2.47 4.68
CA ARG A 40 -8.02 -1.92 3.57
C ARG A 40 -7.29 -0.72 2.97
N VAL A 41 -6.77 0.15 3.82
CA VAL A 41 -6.05 1.32 3.33
C VAL A 41 -4.78 0.90 2.59
N LEU A 42 -4.09 -0.13 3.08
CA LEU A 42 -2.90 -0.61 2.40
C LEU A 42 -3.25 -1.12 1.00
N ILE A 43 -4.33 -1.85 0.89
CA ILE A 43 -4.75 -2.37 -0.40
C ILE A 43 -5.13 -1.21 -1.33
N GLU A 44 -5.88 -0.23 -0.83
CA GLU A 44 -6.28 0.89 -1.66
C GLU A 44 -5.08 1.72 -2.10
N THR A 45 -4.11 1.90 -1.21
CA THR A 45 -2.89 2.62 -1.58
C THR A 45 -2.15 1.85 -2.67
N SER A 46 -2.12 0.52 -2.52
CA SER A 46 -1.42 -0.32 -3.48
C SER A 46 -2.05 -0.27 -4.87
N LEU A 47 -3.34 -0.01 -4.94
CA LEU A 47 -3.98 0.09 -6.24
C LEU A 47 -3.45 1.28 -7.04
N GLY A 48 -2.85 2.24 -6.37
CA GLY A 48 -2.28 3.39 -7.06
C GLY A 48 -0.87 3.15 -7.58
N PHE A 49 -0.27 2.01 -7.22
CA PHE A 49 1.08 1.70 -7.66
C PHE A 49 1.03 1.16 -9.09
N ASN A 50 1.82 1.74 -9.97
CA ASN A 50 1.81 1.31 -11.36
C ASN A 50 3.11 0.66 -11.82
N GLY A 51 3.99 0.36 -10.88
CA GLY A 51 5.25 -0.27 -11.22
C GLY A 51 6.42 0.70 -11.25
N ASN A 52 6.15 1.97 -11.45
CA ASN A 52 7.21 2.96 -11.55
C ASN A 52 7.06 4.15 -10.63
N ASN A 53 5.97 4.25 -9.93
CA ASN A 53 5.69 5.44 -9.12
C ASN A 53 5.78 5.24 -7.62
N ASN A 54 6.49 4.24 -7.17
CA ASN A 54 6.59 4.04 -5.73
C ASN A 54 7.31 5.22 -5.11
N GLY A 55 6.79 5.72 -4.02
CA GLY A 55 7.27 6.94 -3.41
C GLY A 55 6.48 8.14 -3.86
N GLN A 56 5.65 8.00 -4.89
CA GLN A 56 4.85 9.09 -5.40
C GLN A 56 3.40 8.66 -5.58
N ILE A 57 2.96 7.69 -4.79
CA ILE A 57 1.60 7.23 -4.87
C ILE A 57 0.72 8.16 -4.07
N GLY A 58 -0.14 8.89 -4.76
CA GLY A 58 -1.01 9.86 -4.09
C GLY A 58 -2.23 9.22 -3.46
N PHE A 59 -2.44 9.50 -2.18
CA PHE A 59 -3.63 8.97 -1.52
C PHE A 59 -3.85 9.79 -0.25
N SER A 60 -4.94 10.52 -0.19
CA SER A 60 -5.18 11.43 0.91
C SER A 60 -6.02 10.78 2.01
N THR A 61 -5.99 11.41 3.17
CA THR A 61 -6.81 10.94 4.27
C THR A 61 -8.29 10.98 3.90
N ARG A 62 -8.70 12.00 3.15
CA ARG A 62 -10.08 12.10 2.74
C ARG A 62 -10.46 10.96 1.80
N GLN A 63 -9.58 10.62 0.87
CA GLN A 63 -9.85 9.53 -0.04
C GLN A 63 -9.93 8.21 0.70
N ALA A 64 -9.04 8.02 1.67
CA ALA A 64 -9.04 6.79 2.45
C ALA A 64 -10.32 6.70 3.28
N ALA A 65 -10.78 7.81 3.83
CA ALA A 65 -12.01 7.81 4.60
C ALA A 65 -13.19 7.37 3.74
N LYS A 66 -13.20 7.80 2.49
CA LYS A 66 -14.26 7.40 1.61
C LYS A 66 -14.20 5.90 1.32
N CYS A 67 -13.02 5.36 1.15
CA CYS A 67 -12.87 3.94 0.93
C CYS A 67 -13.34 3.13 2.12
N LEU A 68 -13.14 3.67 3.31
CA LEU A 68 -13.54 2.98 4.52
C LEU A 68 -15.00 3.25 4.91
N ASP A 69 -15.63 4.19 4.20
CA ASP A 69 -16.97 4.62 4.52
C ASP A 69 -16.99 5.09 5.97
N SER A 70 -16.06 5.94 6.32
CA SER A 70 -15.87 6.39 7.68
C SER A 70 -15.46 7.84 7.74
N GLY A 71 -15.27 8.36 8.92
CA GLY A 71 -14.72 9.69 9.09
C GLY A 71 -13.22 9.67 8.88
N GLN A 72 -12.63 10.85 8.84
CA GLN A 72 -11.20 10.94 8.57
C GLN A 72 -10.35 10.47 9.75
N GLU A 73 -10.90 10.45 10.93
CA GLU A 73 -10.15 10.02 12.08
C GLU A 73 -9.73 8.55 11.94
N ARG A 74 -10.63 7.71 11.46
CA ARG A 74 -10.29 6.31 11.29
C ARG A 74 -9.25 6.14 10.20
N ALA A 75 -9.38 6.91 9.12
CA ALA A 75 -8.41 6.85 8.04
C ALA A 75 -7.03 7.30 8.52
N LYS A 76 -7.00 8.34 9.34
CA LYS A 76 -5.74 8.83 9.85
C LYS A 76 -5.08 7.79 10.72
N ARG A 77 -5.84 7.12 11.56
CA ARG A 77 -5.27 6.08 12.41
C ARG A 77 -4.74 4.92 11.58
N ALA A 78 -5.41 4.62 10.47
CA ALA A 78 -4.94 3.55 9.61
C ALA A 78 -3.60 3.92 8.98
N PHE A 79 -3.47 5.14 8.48
CA PHE A 79 -2.20 5.57 7.93
C PHE A 79 -1.11 5.56 9.00
N ASP A 80 -1.44 6.00 10.20
CA ASP A 80 -0.46 6.02 11.28
C ASP A 80 0.02 4.62 11.61
N GLN A 81 -0.89 3.66 11.67
CA GLN A 81 -0.50 2.29 11.97
C GLN A 81 0.36 1.69 10.87
N LEU A 82 0.00 1.94 9.62
CA LEU A 82 0.77 1.42 8.51
C LEU A 82 2.18 1.98 8.49
N GLN A 83 2.33 3.25 8.86
CA GLN A 83 3.66 3.83 8.94
C GLN A 83 4.43 3.26 10.12
N GLU A 84 3.77 3.14 11.24
CA GLU A 84 4.41 2.62 12.43
C GLU A 84 4.94 1.22 12.22
N TYR A 85 4.17 0.40 11.50
CA TYR A 85 4.59 -0.97 11.27
C TYR A 85 5.45 -1.15 10.03
N GLY A 86 5.78 -0.06 9.38
CA GLY A 86 6.75 -0.10 8.30
C GLY A 86 6.23 -0.50 6.93
N PHE A 87 4.92 -0.52 6.72
CA PHE A 87 4.38 -0.92 5.43
C PHE A 87 4.35 0.22 4.42
N ILE A 88 4.22 1.45 4.89
CA ILE A 88 4.25 2.60 3.99
C ILE A 88 5.12 3.69 4.58
N VAL A 89 5.64 4.54 3.72
CA VAL A 89 6.46 5.68 4.12
C VAL A 89 5.93 6.89 3.39
N CYS A 90 5.76 7.99 4.10
CA CYS A 90 5.27 9.20 3.50
C CYS A 90 6.44 10.02 2.99
N HIS A 91 6.40 10.38 1.73
CA HIS A 91 7.49 11.13 1.12
C HIS A 91 7.18 12.60 0.91
N THR A 92 5.93 12.98 1.07
CA THR A 92 5.55 14.36 0.85
C THR A 92 5.80 15.21 2.07
N GLN A 93 6.45 16.34 1.86
CA GLN A 93 6.68 17.25 2.94
C GLN A 93 5.55 18.24 2.94
N SER A 94 4.43 17.83 3.36
CA SER A 94 3.24 18.65 3.26
C SER A 94 3.31 19.95 4.01
N SER A 95 4.15 20.03 5.00
CA SER A 95 4.17 21.23 5.79
C SER A 95 4.59 22.44 4.99
N PHE A 96 5.29 22.25 3.92
CA PHE A 96 5.72 23.39 3.15
C PHE A 96 4.77 23.78 2.08
N ASN A 97 3.78 23.00 1.79
CA ASN A 97 2.90 23.31 0.73
C ASN A 97 1.50 23.48 1.15
N MET A 98 1.31 24.30 2.15
CA MET A 98 -0.03 24.52 2.59
C MET A 98 -0.88 25.14 1.53
N LYS A 99 -0.29 25.87 0.64
CA LYS A 99 -1.08 26.47 -0.39
C LYS A 99 -1.58 25.50 -1.42
N THR A 100 -0.79 24.51 -1.73
CA THR A 100 -1.19 23.58 -2.76
C THR A 100 -2.05 22.48 -2.22
N LYS A 101 -1.89 22.17 -0.95
CA LYS A 101 -2.68 21.11 -0.37
C LYS A 101 -2.65 19.84 -1.14
N LYS A 102 -1.49 19.45 -1.60
CA LYS A 102 -1.37 18.22 -2.33
C LYS A 102 -1.60 17.03 -1.45
N ALA A 103 -2.11 15.98 -2.00
CA ALA A 103 -2.29 14.74 -1.27
C ALA A 103 -0.91 14.20 -0.88
N ARG A 104 -0.85 13.44 0.18
CA ARG A 104 0.39 12.84 0.58
C ARG A 104 0.80 11.82 -0.46
N GLU A 105 2.10 11.64 -0.58
CA GLU A 105 2.65 10.69 -1.50
C GLU A 105 3.33 9.58 -0.73
N TRP A 106 3.06 8.35 -1.11
CA TRP A 106 3.44 7.20 -0.33
C TRP A 106 4.37 6.25 -1.06
N GLU A 107 5.20 5.57 -0.28
CA GLU A 107 6.00 4.47 -0.76
C GLU A 107 5.47 3.22 -0.09
N ILE A 108 5.32 2.14 -0.85
CA ILE A 108 4.94 0.85 -0.30
C ILE A 108 6.22 0.07 -0.16
N THR A 109 6.55 -0.33 1.06
CA THR A 109 7.89 -0.82 1.34
C THR A 109 8.20 -2.21 0.79
N PHE A 110 7.19 -2.94 0.33
CA PHE A 110 7.45 -4.24 -0.28
C PHE A 110 7.35 -4.19 -1.81
N GLN A 111 7.28 -2.99 -2.38
CA GLN A 111 7.32 -2.83 -3.83
C GLN A 111 8.61 -2.11 -4.19
N PRO A 112 9.12 -2.35 -5.39
CA PRO A 112 10.38 -1.72 -5.77
C PRO A 112 10.23 -0.21 -5.97
N MET A 113 11.31 0.49 -5.71
CA MET A 113 11.38 1.92 -5.94
C MET A 113 11.93 2.14 -7.35
N PRO A 114 11.66 3.29 -7.94
CA PRO A 114 12.25 3.58 -9.26
C PRO A 114 13.77 3.48 -9.23
N SER A 115 14.35 3.77 -8.08
CA SER A 115 15.79 3.77 -7.96
C SER A 115 16.37 2.46 -7.45
N GLY A 116 15.57 1.49 -7.12
CA GLY A 116 16.14 0.26 -6.61
C GLY A 116 15.13 -0.67 -5.99
N PRO A 117 15.62 -1.62 -5.25
CA PRO A 117 14.76 -2.66 -4.67
C PRO A 117 13.90 -2.16 -3.52
N PRO A 118 12.90 -2.95 -3.11
CA PRO A 118 12.06 -2.57 -1.99
C PRO A 118 12.85 -2.47 -0.70
N SER A 119 12.43 -1.58 0.19
CA SER A 119 13.14 -1.43 1.45
C SER A 119 12.75 -2.52 2.45
N HIS A 120 11.56 -3.08 2.31
CA HIS A 120 11.05 -4.09 3.23
C HIS A 120 11.09 -3.64 4.69
N ALA A 121 10.81 -2.36 4.89
CA ALA A 121 10.83 -1.83 6.25
C ALA A 121 9.88 -2.55 7.20
N TRP A 122 8.85 -3.20 6.66
CA TRP A 122 7.92 -3.94 7.49
C TRP A 122 8.59 -5.08 8.24
N LYS A 123 9.74 -5.54 7.75
CA LYS A 123 10.43 -6.62 8.41
C LYS A 123 11.20 -6.16 9.63
N LYS A 124 11.56 -4.91 9.66
CA LYS A 124 12.38 -4.42 10.74
C LYS A 124 11.68 -4.20 12.04
N LEU A 125 10.39 -4.06 12.00
CA LEU A 125 9.67 -3.85 13.23
C LEU A 125 9.46 -5.13 13.95
N LYS A 126 9.86 -5.16 15.24
CA LYS A 126 9.66 -6.30 15.98
C LYS A 126 8.45 -6.12 16.72
N HIS A 127 7.36 -6.21 16.11
CA HIS A 127 6.11 -5.99 16.73
C HIS A 127 5.91 -6.85 17.91
N GLY A 128 5.53 -6.30 18.96
CA GLY A 128 5.29 -7.06 20.13
C GLY A 128 6.53 -7.27 20.97
N SER A 129 7.62 -6.76 20.53
CA SER A 129 8.81 -6.97 21.29
C SER A 129 9.25 -5.73 21.94
#